data_034ac26fe69d8ac612c7b5a5fa49264c
#
_entry.id   034ac26fe69d8ac612c7b5a5fa49264c
#
_cell.length_a   1.000
_cell.length_b   1.000
_cell.length_c   1.000
_cell.angle_alpha   90.00
_cell.angle_beta   90.00
_cell.angle_gamma   90.00
#
_symmetry.space_group_name_H-M   'P 1'
#
loop_
_entity.id
_entity.type
_entity.pdbx_description
1 polymer ?
#
loop_
_entity_poly.entity_id
_entity_poly.type
_entity_poly.pdbx_seq_one_letter_code
_entity_poly.pdbx_strand_id
1 'polypeptide(L)'
;LYRKYAKIGNYDENLSDENCEKAIDIFSRMVYVEREKIIFQDRKKRENKEQHEKLDERSVVVSVKENGLSFITDLTTHIDTGLFLDHVNTRLFVKENAFGLSVLNLFSYTGSFSVYAAAGGADSVTSVDLSNTYCEIAKQNLKNNGFLSEKAFPVITMDATVFIDKAIEEFCQAYGMTREQ
;
A
#
# COMPACT_ATOMS: atom_id res chain seq x y z
N LEU A 1 13.38 -6.35 -3.33
CA LEU A 1 13.15 -7.63 -4.04
C LEU A 1 11.71 -8.09 -3.83
N TYR A 2 11.07 -8.55 -4.91
CA TYR A 2 9.67 -8.99 -4.93
C TYR A 2 9.61 -10.42 -5.47
N ARG A 3 9.83 -11.43 -4.61
CA ARG A 3 10.03 -12.83 -5.01
C ARG A 3 11.20 -12.95 -6.02
N LYS A 4 10.87 -13.35 -7.27
CA LYS A 4 11.81 -13.48 -8.37
C LYS A 4 12.01 -12.21 -9.20
N TYR A 5 11.37 -11.10 -8.80
CA TYR A 5 11.50 -9.81 -9.46
C TYR A 5 12.31 -8.85 -8.60
N ALA A 6 12.94 -7.88 -9.23
CA ALA A 6 13.56 -6.74 -8.59
C ALA A 6 13.11 -5.44 -9.27
N LYS A 7 13.05 -4.35 -8.51
CA LYS A 7 12.78 -3.01 -9.02
C LYS A 7 13.95 -2.11 -8.64
N ILE A 8 14.46 -1.38 -9.62
CA ILE A 8 15.49 -0.35 -9.46
C ILE A 8 14.85 0.98 -9.79
N GLY A 9 14.93 1.93 -8.88
CA GLY A 9 14.53 3.32 -9.13
C GLY A 9 15.74 4.18 -9.43
N ASN A 10 15.74 4.84 -10.60
CA ASN A 10 16.75 5.82 -10.97
C ASN A 10 16.29 7.22 -10.57
N TYR A 11 17.12 7.91 -9.80
CA TYR A 11 16.90 9.31 -9.37
C TYR A 11 17.88 10.28 -10.04
N ASP A 12 18.84 9.78 -10.84
CA ASP A 12 19.81 10.60 -11.56
C ASP A 12 19.25 10.94 -12.95
N GLU A 13 19.04 12.23 -13.20
CA GLU A 13 18.53 12.74 -14.48
C GLU A 13 19.56 12.61 -15.62
N ASN A 14 20.85 12.44 -15.28
CA ASN A 14 21.97 12.40 -16.23
C ASN A 14 22.51 10.98 -16.46
N LEU A 15 21.86 9.96 -15.90
CA LEU A 15 22.29 8.57 -16.06
C LEU A 15 22.14 8.16 -17.54
N SER A 16 23.26 7.79 -18.19
CA SER A 16 23.24 7.32 -19.57
C SER A 16 22.65 5.92 -19.68
N ASP A 17 22.09 5.59 -20.85
CA ASP A 17 21.53 4.25 -21.13
C ASP A 17 22.59 3.16 -20.91
N GLU A 18 23.86 3.39 -21.30
CA GLU A 18 24.94 2.45 -21.06
C GLU A 18 25.18 2.18 -19.57
N ASN A 19 25.10 3.20 -18.74
CA ASN A 19 25.24 3.05 -17.29
C ASN A 19 23.99 2.41 -16.65
N CYS A 20 22.78 2.66 -17.17
CA CYS A 20 21.58 1.93 -16.80
C CYS A 20 21.73 0.43 -17.05
N GLU A 21 22.18 0.05 -18.23
CA GLU A 21 22.43 -1.33 -18.62
C GLU A 21 23.46 -2.01 -17.70
N LYS A 22 24.60 -1.33 -17.45
CA LYS A 22 25.61 -1.81 -16.51
C LYS A 22 25.08 -1.99 -15.09
N ALA A 23 24.26 -1.04 -14.61
CA ALA A 23 23.64 -1.11 -13.28
C ALA A 23 22.71 -2.33 -13.17
N ILE A 24 21.90 -2.59 -14.21
CA ILE A 24 21.03 -3.77 -14.27
C ILE A 24 21.85 -5.06 -14.23
N ASP A 25 22.92 -5.14 -15.01
CA ASP A 25 23.80 -6.34 -15.06
C ASP A 25 24.49 -6.61 -13.72
N ILE A 26 25.04 -5.55 -13.10
CA ILE A 26 25.68 -5.68 -11.78
C ILE A 26 24.65 -6.12 -10.75
N PHE A 27 23.49 -5.48 -10.73
CA PHE A 27 22.44 -5.77 -9.77
C PHE A 27 21.88 -7.18 -9.95
N SER A 28 21.68 -7.64 -11.20
CA SER A 28 21.25 -8.99 -11.53
C SER A 28 22.16 -10.06 -10.89
N ARG A 29 23.48 -9.86 -11.02
CA ARG A 29 24.50 -10.77 -10.43
C ARG A 29 24.50 -10.72 -8.90
N MET A 30 24.34 -9.51 -8.31
CA MET A 30 24.37 -9.32 -6.84
C MET A 30 23.16 -9.96 -6.14
N VAL A 31 21.98 -9.89 -6.75
CA VAL A 31 20.73 -10.36 -6.13
C VAL A 31 20.22 -11.69 -6.67
N TYR A 32 20.96 -12.29 -7.62
CA TYR A 32 20.61 -13.56 -8.28
C TYR A 32 19.20 -13.53 -8.90
N VAL A 33 18.85 -12.41 -9.55
CA VAL A 33 17.61 -12.22 -10.30
C VAL A 33 17.94 -12.11 -11.78
N GLU A 34 17.24 -12.86 -12.61
CA GLU A 34 17.39 -12.80 -14.07
C GLU A 34 17.13 -11.38 -14.57
N ARG A 35 17.93 -10.93 -15.54
CA ARG A 35 17.89 -9.55 -16.07
C ARG A 35 16.47 -9.14 -16.50
N GLU A 36 15.75 -10.03 -17.17
CA GLU A 36 14.39 -9.81 -17.69
C GLU A 36 13.35 -9.64 -16.59
N LYS A 37 13.70 -9.96 -15.36
CA LYS A 37 12.88 -9.81 -14.16
C LYS A 37 13.26 -8.59 -13.32
N ILE A 38 14.22 -7.80 -13.81
CA ILE A 38 14.58 -6.52 -13.21
C ILE A 38 13.80 -5.42 -13.91
N ILE A 39 12.99 -4.72 -13.14
CA ILE A 39 12.23 -3.54 -13.60
C ILE A 39 13.04 -2.32 -13.26
N PHE A 40 13.49 -1.61 -14.29
CA PHE A 40 14.18 -0.35 -14.15
C PHE A 40 13.19 0.79 -14.37
N GLN A 41 13.12 1.72 -13.43
CA GLN A 41 12.17 2.82 -13.47
C GLN A 41 12.86 4.15 -13.22
N ASP A 42 12.72 5.08 -14.15
CA ASP A 42 13.14 6.47 -13.97
C ASP A 42 12.18 7.19 -13.01
N ARG A 43 12.73 7.69 -11.92
CA ARG A 43 12.03 8.50 -10.91
C ARG A 43 12.37 9.99 -11.07
N LYS A 44 12.22 10.52 -12.28
CA LYS A 44 12.39 11.96 -12.52
C LYS A 44 11.40 12.75 -11.68
N LYS A 45 11.80 13.91 -11.17
CA LYS A 45 10.88 14.84 -10.51
C LYS A 45 9.74 15.17 -11.47
N ARG A 46 8.53 14.69 -11.17
CA ARG A 46 7.32 15.01 -11.90
C ARG A 46 6.57 16.12 -11.18
N GLU A 47 5.95 17.02 -11.93
CA GLU A 47 5.02 17.99 -11.36
C GLU A 47 3.80 17.25 -10.79
N ASN A 48 3.21 17.78 -9.71
CA ASN A 48 2.21 17.14 -8.84
C ASN A 48 1.02 16.42 -9.52
N LYS A 49 0.77 16.63 -10.81
CA LYS A 49 -0.33 15.99 -11.54
C LYS A 49 0.03 14.63 -12.16
N GLU A 50 1.31 14.35 -12.35
CA GLU A 50 1.78 13.14 -13.05
C GLU A 50 2.10 11.95 -12.13
N GLN A 51 2.01 12.13 -10.82
CA GLN A 51 2.37 11.08 -9.84
C GLN A 51 1.47 9.84 -9.91
N HIS A 52 0.25 9.99 -10.45
CA HIS A 52 -0.75 8.93 -10.54
C HIS A 52 -0.96 8.39 -11.96
N GLU A 53 -0.20 8.89 -12.95
CA GLU A 53 -0.29 8.38 -14.31
C GLU A 53 0.39 7.00 -14.44
N LYS A 54 -0.23 6.13 -15.25
CA LYS A 54 0.34 4.81 -15.57
C LYS A 54 1.64 4.96 -16.32
N LEU A 55 2.69 4.28 -15.86
CA LEU A 55 4.05 4.37 -16.40
C LEU A 55 4.30 3.38 -17.54
N ASP A 56 3.65 2.24 -17.55
CA ASP A 56 3.80 1.18 -18.56
C ASP A 56 2.44 0.50 -18.79
N GLU A 57 2.17 0.10 -20.03
CA GLU A 57 0.99 -0.70 -20.37
C GLU A 57 1.15 -2.17 -19.93
N ARG A 58 2.39 -2.63 -19.69
CA ARG A 58 2.68 -3.96 -19.18
C ARG A 58 2.61 -3.98 -17.67
N SER A 59 1.52 -4.49 -17.11
CA SER A 59 1.35 -4.63 -15.67
C SER A 59 2.04 -5.90 -15.15
N VAL A 60 3.08 -5.74 -14.33
CA VAL A 60 3.70 -6.84 -13.58
C VAL A 60 3.20 -6.80 -12.15
N VAL A 61 2.06 -7.47 -11.93
CA VAL A 61 1.46 -7.61 -10.61
C VAL A 61 1.92 -8.92 -9.99
N VAL A 62 2.46 -8.85 -8.78
CA VAL A 62 2.91 -10.02 -8.04
C VAL A 62 2.36 -10.01 -6.61
N SER A 63 2.10 -11.20 -6.07
CA SER A 63 1.81 -11.34 -4.65
C SER A 63 3.10 -11.62 -3.90
N VAL A 64 3.39 -10.83 -2.89
CA VAL A 64 4.54 -10.99 -2.00
C VAL A 64 4.11 -11.35 -0.59
N LYS A 65 5.01 -11.97 0.18
CA LYS A 65 4.76 -12.25 1.59
C LYS A 65 5.67 -11.41 2.48
N GLU A 66 5.07 -10.81 3.49
CA GLU A 66 5.76 -10.12 4.57
C GLU A 66 5.24 -10.64 5.91
N ASN A 67 6.09 -11.21 6.75
CA ASN A 67 5.72 -11.80 8.05
C ASN A 67 4.54 -12.78 7.98
N GLY A 68 4.49 -13.60 6.92
CA GLY A 68 3.43 -14.58 6.69
C GLY A 68 2.17 -14.03 6.01
N LEU A 69 1.99 -12.72 5.96
CA LEU A 69 0.86 -12.04 5.30
C LEU A 69 1.15 -11.81 3.81
N SER A 70 0.11 -11.89 2.98
CA SER A 70 0.21 -11.77 1.52
C SER A 70 -0.26 -10.39 1.05
N PHE A 71 0.50 -9.77 0.15
CA PHE A 71 0.19 -8.45 -0.39
C PHE A 71 0.33 -8.44 -1.91
N ILE A 72 -0.59 -7.76 -2.57
CA ILE A 72 -0.52 -7.46 -3.99
C ILE A 72 0.43 -6.28 -4.18
N THR A 73 1.40 -6.43 -5.08
CA THR A 73 2.32 -5.37 -5.47
C THR A 73 2.33 -5.23 -6.99
N ASP A 74 2.28 -4.00 -7.49
CA ASP A 74 2.43 -3.66 -8.90
C ASP A 74 3.80 -3.02 -9.11
N LEU A 75 4.64 -3.66 -9.90
CA LEU A 75 6.02 -3.26 -10.06
C LEU A 75 6.24 -2.28 -11.21
N THR A 76 5.27 -2.10 -12.09
CA THR A 76 5.41 -1.35 -13.36
C THR A 76 4.51 -0.15 -13.49
N THR A 77 3.22 -0.30 -13.13
CA THR A 77 2.20 0.68 -13.49
C THR A 77 2.33 1.99 -12.71
N HIS A 78 2.79 1.92 -11.46
CA HIS A 78 2.92 3.07 -10.57
C HIS A 78 4.35 3.23 -10.03
N ILE A 79 4.67 4.43 -9.58
CA ILE A 79 5.95 4.71 -8.90
C ILE A 79 6.07 3.84 -7.66
N ASP A 80 5.04 3.83 -6.83
CA ASP A 80 4.99 3.04 -5.62
C ASP A 80 4.37 1.68 -5.88
N THR A 81 4.97 0.66 -5.30
CA THR A 81 4.64 -0.75 -5.62
C THR A 81 3.43 -1.29 -4.88
N GLY A 82 2.80 -0.51 -4.01
CA GLY A 82 1.67 -0.95 -3.19
C GLY A 82 2.07 -1.46 -1.80
N LEU A 83 3.35 -1.64 -1.50
CA LEU A 83 3.85 -2.01 -0.17
C LEU A 83 5.13 -1.22 0.14
N PHE A 84 5.09 -0.37 1.15
CA PHE A 84 6.24 0.38 1.65
C PHE A 84 7.08 -0.50 2.57
N LEU A 85 8.23 -0.97 2.08
CA LEU A 85 9.07 -1.95 2.78
C LEU A 85 9.73 -1.39 4.05
N ASP A 86 9.96 -0.10 4.11
CA ASP A 86 10.52 0.63 5.25
C ASP A 86 9.56 0.71 6.45
N HIS A 87 8.26 0.50 6.24
CA HIS A 87 7.25 0.51 7.30
C HIS A 87 7.01 -0.88 7.95
N VAL A 88 7.81 -1.89 7.67
CA VAL A 88 7.60 -3.25 8.19
C VAL A 88 7.54 -3.30 9.72
N ASN A 89 8.43 -2.58 10.40
CA ASN A 89 8.46 -2.54 11.87
C ASN A 89 7.24 -1.83 12.45
N THR A 90 6.77 -0.75 11.80
CA THR A 90 5.56 -0.04 12.22
C THR A 90 4.32 -0.92 12.04
N ARG A 91 4.25 -1.68 10.96
CA ARG A 91 3.16 -2.65 10.75
C ARG A 91 3.18 -3.76 11.80
N LEU A 92 4.36 -4.29 12.16
CA LEU A 92 4.49 -5.27 13.24
C LEU A 92 4.01 -4.70 14.58
N PHE A 93 4.41 -3.47 14.91
CA PHE A 93 3.92 -2.78 16.10
C PHE A 93 2.39 -2.69 16.12
N VAL A 94 1.76 -2.31 15.00
CA VAL A 94 0.29 -2.29 14.90
C VAL A 94 -0.31 -3.67 15.15
N LYS A 95 0.25 -4.71 14.54
CA LYS A 95 -0.20 -6.10 14.77
C LYS A 95 -0.15 -6.51 16.24
N GLU A 96 0.94 -6.19 16.92
CA GLU A 96 1.18 -6.58 18.31
C GLU A 96 0.23 -5.85 19.29
N ASN A 97 -0.29 -4.69 18.89
CA ASN A 97 -1.11 -3.84 19.75
C ASN A 97 -2.59 -3.77 19.35
N ALA A 98 -3.02 -4.49 18.31
CA ALA A 98 -4.37 -4.38 17.76
C ALA A 98 -5.41 -5.30 18.42
N PHE A 99 -5.02 -6.26 19.25
CA PHE A 99 -5.94 -7.27 19.80
C PHE A 99 -7.11 -6.64 20.56
N GLY A 100 -8.33 -6.99 20.17
CA GLY A 100 -9.58 -6.52 20.79
C GLY A 100 -9.89 -5.03 20.53
N LEU A 101 -9.16 -4.35 19.64
CA LEU A 101 -9.37 -2.94 19.35
C LEU A 101 -10.22 -2.73 18.09
N SER A 102 -10.95 -1.61 18.07
CA SER A 102 -11.48 -1.02 16.85
C SER A 102 -10.43 -0.06 16.28
N VAL A 103 -9.96 -0.34 15.06
CA VAL A 103 -8.86 0.38 14.41
C VAL A 103 -9.40 1.22 13.26
N LEU A 104 -8.99 2.48 13.18
CA LEU A 104 -9.24 3.37 12.04
C LEU A 104 -7.92 3.61 11.30
N ASN A 105 -7.88 3.23 10.02
CA ASN A 105 -6.75 3.46 9.12
C ASN A 105 -7.15 4.50 8.07
N LEU A 106 -6.71 5.73 8.26
CA LEU A 106 -6.89 6.84 7.30
C LEU A 106 -5.73 6.89 6.32
N PHE A 107 -6.02 7.30 5.07
CA PHE A 107 -5.07 7.23 3.96
C PHE A 107 -4.53 5.82 3.80
N SER A 108 -5.46 4.86 3.78
CA SER A 108 -5.15 3.45 3.97
C SER A 108 -4.35 2.83 2.80
N TYR A 109 -4.30 3.51 1.65
CA TYR A 109 -3.62 3.07 0.46
C TYR A 109 -4.04 1.63 0.10
N THR A 110 -3.14 0.70 -0.06
CA THR A 110 -3.43 -0.72 -0.34
C THR A 110 -3.84 -1.53 0.90
N GLY A 111 -4.08 -0.88 2.04
CA GLY A 111 -4.58 -1.51 3.26
C GLY A 111 -3.56 -2.39 3.99
N SER A 112 -2.26 -2.21 3.79
CA SER A 112 -1.25 -3.07 4.44
C SER A 112 -1.30 -2.98 5.96
N PHE A 113 -1.48 -1.80 6.55
CA PHE A 113 -1.69 -1.63 7.99
C PHE A 113 -2.99 -2.27 8.47
N SER A 114 -4.06 -2.19 7.67
CA SER A 114 -5.34 -2.82 8.01
C SER A 114 -5.24 -4.34 8.07
N VAL A 115 -4.50 -4.95 7.14
CA VAL A 115 -4.22 -6.40 7.16
C VAL A 115 -3.43 -6.78 8.41
N TYR A 116 -2.43 -5.98 8.80
CA TYR A 116 -1.64 -6.24 10.01
C TYR A 116 -2.48 -6.07 11.29
N ALA A 117 -3.34 -5.05 11.37
CA ALA A 117 -4.26 -4.87 12.49
C ALA A 117 -5.23 -6.04 12.61
N ALA A 118 -5.85 -6.47 11.52
CA ALA A 118 -6.74 -7.63 11.49
C ALA A 118 -6.00 -8.93 11.89
N ALA A 119 -4.76 -9.13 11.40
CA ALA A 119 -3.90 -10.25 11.77
C ALA A 119 -3.44 -10.21 13.24
N GLY A 120 -3.46 -9.03 13.87
CA GLY A 120 -3.23 -8.84 15.29
C GLY A 120 -4.44 -9.13 16.17
N GLY A 121 -5.59 -9.46 15.58
CA GLY A 121 -6.82 -9.75 16.32
C GLY A 121 -7.65 -8.52 16.67
N ALA A 122 -7.59 -7.46 15.85
CA ALA A 122 -8.51 -6.34 15.96
C ALA A 122 -9.96 -6.82 15.80
N ASP A 123 -10.89 -6.32 16.62
CA ASP A 123 -12.32 -6.61 16.51
C ASP A 123 -12.92 -6.01 15.22
N SER A 124 -12.42 -4.83 14.85
CA SER A 124 -12.78 -4.20 13.58
C SER A 124 -11.64 -3.34 13.05
N VAL A 125 -11.57 -3.20 11.71
CA VAL A 125 -10.63 -2.28 11.05
C VAL A 125 -11.35 -1.53 9.94
N THR A 126 -11.59 -0.24 10.14
CA THR A 126 -12.12 0.64 9.10
C THR A 126 -10.96 1.25 8.31
N SER A 127 -10.94 1.00 7.01
CA SER A 127 -9.95 1.57 6.09
C SER A 127 -10.59 2.66 5.24
N VAL A 128 -9.96 3.83 5.16
CA VAL A 128 -10.46 4.96 4.37
C VAL A 128 -9.36 5.47 3.45
N ASP A 129 -9.66 5.57 2.16
CA ASP A 129 -8.78 6.16 1.15
C ASP A 129 -9.59 6.86 0.07
N LEU A 130 -9.02 7.90 -0.53
CA LEU A 130 -9.67 8.64 -1.61
C LEU A 130 -9.70 7.85 -2.92
N SER A 131 -8.70 7.00 -3.15
CA SER A 131 -8.51 6.27 -4.39
C SER A 131 -9.33 4.98 -4.41
N ASN A 132 -10.31 4.91 -5.31
CA ASN A 132 -11.08 3.69 -5.53
C ASN A 132 -10.19 2.50 -5.93
N THR A 133 -9.15 2.74 -6.74
CA THR A 133 -8.20 1.69 -7.16
C THR A 133 -7.47 1.09 -5.96
N TYR A 134 -6.98 1.92 -5.05
CA TYR A 134 -6.28 1.43 -3.86
C TYR A 134 -7.23 0.78 -2.85
N CYS A 135 -8.45 1.27 -2.73
CA CYS A 135 -9.49 0.62 -1.92
C CYS A 135 -9.80 -0.80 -2.42
N GLU A 136 -9.90 -1.01 -3.74
CA GLU A 136 -10.09 -2.36 -4.29
C GLU A 136 -8.89 -3.29 -4.02
N ILE A 137 -7.66 -2.77 -4.10
CA ILE A 137 -6.46 -3.53 -3.71
C ILE A 137 -6.47 -3.85 -2.21
N ALA A 138 -6.89 -2.89 -1.36
CA ALA A 138 -7.01 -3.10 0.09
C ALA A 138 -8.02 -4.22 0.42
N LYS A 139 -9.20 -4.22 -0.21
CA LYS A 139 -10.19 -5.30 -0.08
C LYS A 139 -9.59 -6.64 -0.49
N GLN A 140 -8.87 -6.68 -1.61
CA GLN A 140 -8.24 -7.90 -2.09
C GLN A 140 -7.12 -8.37 -1.15
N ASN A 141 -6.33 -7.46 -0.57
CA ASN A 141 -5.30 -7.79 0.41
C ASN A 141 -5.91 -8.36 1.70
N LEU A 142 -7.00 -7.78 2.22
CA LEU A 142 -7.74 -8.34 3.35
C LEU A 142 -8.25 -9.74 3.02
N LYS A 143 -8.90 -9.92 1.87
CA LYS A 143 -9.43 -11.20 1.40
C LYS A 143 -8.34 -12.27 1.25
N ASN A 144 -7.20 -11.94 0.67
CA ASN A 144 -6.08 -12.86 0.46
C ASN A 144 -5.46 -13.36 1.79
N ASN A 145 -5.72 -12.66 2.90
CA ASN A 145 -5.28 -13.03 4.24
C ASN A 145 -6.41 -13.62 5.10
N GLY A 146 -7.58 -13.88 4.52
CA GLY A 146 -8.69 -14.54 5.21
C GLY A 146 -9.65 -13.61 5.95
N PHE A 147 -9.47 -12.30 5.85
CA PHE A 147 -10.35 -11.30 6.49
C PHE A 147 -11.52 -10.96 5.56
N LEU A 148 -12.57 -11.78 5.58
CA LEU A 148 -13.67 -11.75 4.61
C LEU A 148 -14.88 -10.93 5.06
N SER A 149 -14.97 -10.57 6.35
CA SER A 149 -16.13 -9.85 6.90
C SER A 149 -16.08 -8.37 6.53
N GLU A 150 -16.84 -7.94 5.55
CA GLU A 150 -16.97 -6.52 5.20
C GLU A 150 -17.54 -5.66 6.34
N LYS A 151 -18.28 -6.29 7.26
CA LYS A 151 -18.79 -5.60 8.45
C LYS A 151 -17.70 -5.33 9.48
N ALA A 152 -16.77 -6.28 9.67
CA ALA A 152 -15.65 -6.12 10.60
C ALA A 152 -14.49 -5.35 9.97
N PHE A 153 -14.31 -5.46 8.64
CA PHE A 153 -13.19 -4.88 7.91
C PHE A 153 -13.65 -4.02 6.71
N PRO A 154 -14.44 -2.96 6.95
CA PRO A 154 -14.92 -2.11 5.87
C PRO A 154 -13.78 -1.32 5.22
N VAL A 155 -13.85 -1.19 3.90
CA VAL A 155 -12.97 -0.33 3.10
C VAL A 155 -13.83 0.68 2.37
N ILE A 156 -13.63 1.95 2.69
CA ILE A 156 -14.47 3.09 2.28
C ILE A 156 -13.67 3.99 1.36
N THR A 157 -14.20 4.23 0.14
CA THR A 157 -13.66 5.22 -0.77
C THR A 157 -14.22 6.58 -0.42
N MET A 158 -13.43 7.40 0.27
CA MET A 158 -13.84 8.74 0.73
C MET A 158 -12.61 9.57 1.08
N ASP A 159 -12.72 10.89 1.00
CA ASP A 159 -11.75 11.80 1.61
C ASP A 159 -11.74 11.60 3.13
N ALA A 160 -10.53 11.51 3.72
CA ALA A 160 -10.37 11.21 5.14
C ALA A 160 -10.94 12.29 6.04
N THR A 161 -10.86 13.58 5.62
CA THR A 161 -11.41 14.69 6.40
C THR A 161 -12.93 14.66 6.38
N VAL A 162 -13.53 14.40 5.22
CA VAL A 162 -14.97 14.21 5.07
C VAL A 162 -15.48 13.01 5.88
N PHE A 163 -14.70 11.92 5.91
CA PHE A 163 -15.05 10.77 6.73
C PHE A 163 -15.08 11.11 8.23
N ILE A 164 -14.04 11.80 8.72
CA ILE A 164 -13.96 12.21 10.13
C ILE A 164 -15.12 13.16 10.49
N ASP A 165 -15.41 14.14 9.63
CA ASP A 165 -16.51 15.09 9.86
C ASP A 165 -17.85 14.36 10.00
N LYS A 166 -18.15 13.41 9.12
CA LYS A 166 -19.36 12.59 9.22
C LYS A 166 -19.39 11.73 10.48
N ALA A 167 -18.27 11.10 10.84
CA ALA A 167 -18.19 10.27 12.05
C ALA A 167 -18.44 11.10 13.32
N ILE A 168 -17.92 12.34 13.37
CA ILE A 168 -18.18 13.28 14.46
C ILE A 168 -19.66 13.67 14.51
N GLU A 169 -20.27 13.98 13.37
CA GLU A 169 -21.69 14.34 13.29
C GLU A 169 -22.58 13.18 13.78
N GLU A 170 -22.31 11.95 13.31
CA GLU A 170 -23.03 10.75 13.75
C GLU A 170 -22.88 10.52 15.26
N PHE A 171 -21.68 10.70 15.79
CA PHE A 171 -21.41 10.58 17.22
C PHE A 171 -22.18 11.63 18.01
N CYS A 172 -22.10 12.91 17.62
CA CYS A 172 -22.83 14.00 18.28
C CYS A 172 -24.34 13.75 18.29
N GLN A 173 -24.91 13.30 17.17
CA GLN A 173 -26.34 12.96 17.08
C GLN A 173 -26.71 11.80 18.01
N ALA A 174 -25.88 10.76 18.05
CA ALA A 174 -26.15 9.56 18.87
C ALA A 174 -26.16 9.86 20.38
N TYR A 175 -25.34 10.83 20.81
CA TYR A 175 -25.19 11.19 22.24
C TYR A 175 -25.82 12.53 22.62
N GLY A 176 -26.52 13.19 21.69
CA GLY A 176 -27.18 14.51 21.96
C GLY A 176 -26.19 15.60 22.28
N MET A 177 -24.95 15.53 21.71
CA MET A 177 -23.87 16.50 21.93
C MET A 177 -23.77 17.49 20.76
N THR A 178 -23.12 18.61 20.99
CA THR A 178 -22.70 19.53 19.93
C THR A 178 -21.23 19.30 19.57
N ARG A 179 -20.80 19.78 18.41
CA ARG A 179 -19.41 19.63 17.93
C ARG A 179 -18.36 20.31 18.83
N GLU A 180 -18.80 21.25 19.66
CA GLU A 180 -17.97 22.04 20.60
C GLU A 180 -17.82 21.38 21.99
N GLN A 181 -18.57 20.33 22.25
CA GLN A 181 -18.55 19.52 23.47
C GLN A 181 -17.71 18.26 23.29
#